data_d68c1ee968a4da309c23c24b8db903a8
#
_entry.id   d68c1ee968a4da309c23c24b8db903a8
#
_cell.length_a   1.000
_cell.length_b   1.000
_cell.length_c   1.000
_cell.angle_alpha   90.00
_cell.angle_beta   90.00
_cell.angle_gamma   90.00
#
_symmetry.space_group_name_H-M   'P 1'
#
loop_
_entity.id
_entity.type
_entity.pdbx_description
1 polymer ?
#
loop_
_entity_poly.entity_id
_entity_poly.type
_entity_poly.pdbx_seq_one_letter_code
_entity_poly.pdbx_strand_id
1 'polypeptide(L)'
;MESRQNVPAGMEIKIKMKIVETIAEVRAQVKEWRAQGLSVGLVPTMGYLHEGHKSLIDRAVAENDKVVVSVFVNPMQFGVGEDLESYPRDMERDSALCENAGAALIFHPQPEEMYHKDFSSFVDMNTLTKGLCGKTRPIHFRGVCTVVSKLFNIVQPDKAYFGQKDAQQLAVIRHMVSDLNFGIEIVGCPIVREADGLAKSSRNTYLNEQERKAAVVLNQSLQAAQDLYENGERSAAVLSAAIREKLAAEPLAKPDYVEIVDWNTLEPVETIQDSVLMAIAVYIGKTRLIDNRILLRKI
;
A
#
# COMPACT_ATOMS: atom_id res chain seq x y z
N MET A 1 -52.17 25.18 -6.81
CA MET A 1 -51.55 25.45 -5.48
C MET A 1 -51.41 24.10 -4.80
N GLU A 2 -50.34 23.39 -5.05
CA GLU A 2 -50.05 22.13 -4.36
C GLU A 2 -48.89 22.33 -3.39
N SER A 3 -49.16 21.95 -2.17
CA SER A 3 -48.33 22.15 -0.99
C SER A 3 -47.06 21.31 -1.10
N ARG A 4 -45.88 21.95 -1.16
CA ARG A 4 -44.59 21.31 -0.92
C ARG A 4 -44.56 20.84 0.55
N GLN A 5 -44.59 19.53 0.75
CA GLN A 5 -44.31 18.93 2.05
C GLN A 5 -42.84 19.18 2.43
N ASN A 6 -42.67 19.87 3.56
CA ASN A 6 -41.39 20.03 4.24
C ASN A 6 -40.84 18.65 4.67
N VAL A 7 -39.73 18.21 4.08
CA VAL A 7 -38.91 17.10 4.60
C VAL A 7 -38.06 17.71 5.73
N PRO A 8 -38.11 17.17 6.96
CA PRO A 8 -37.28 17.68 8.04
C PRO A 8 -35.81 17.40 7.74
N ALA A 9 -34.99 18.45 7.76
CA ALA A 9 -33.54 18.36 7.77
C ALA A 9 -33.07 17.66 9.06
N GLY A 10 -32.26 16.61 8.94
CA GLY A 10 -31.48 16.08 10.06
C GLY A 10 -31.81 14.69 10.56
N MET A 11 -31.90 13.71 9.65
CA MET A 11 -31.65 12.33 10.04
C MET A 11 -30.65 11.75 9.02
N GLU A 12 -29.34 11.97 9.26
CA GLU A 12 -28.30 11.18 8.64
C GLU A 12 -28.55 9.71 9.04
N ILE A 13 -29.17 8.96 8.15
CA ILE A 13 -29.19 7.51 8.28
C ILE A 13 -27.72 7.09 8.12
N LYS A 14 -26.99 6.91 9.23
CA LYS A 14 -25.69 6.25 9.22
C LYS A 14 -25.94 4.86 8.63
N ILE A 15 -25.69 4.72 7.34
CA ILE A 15 -25.73 3.42 6.67
C ILE A 15 -24.63 2.60 7.35
N LYS A 16 -25.04 1.59 8.11
CA LYS A 16 -24.12 0.70 8.81
C LYS A 16 -23.22 0.03 7.76
N MET A 17 -21.90 0.12 7.94
CA MET A 17 -20.94 -0.55 7.10
C MET A 17 -21.28 -2.05 7.01
N LYS A 18 -21.19 -2.63 5.81
CA LYS A 18 -21.37 -4.07 5.58
C LYS A 18 -20.04 -4.80 5.58
N ILE A 19 -20.04 -6.01 6.11
CA ILE A 19 -18.92 -6.96 5.96
C ILE A 19 -19.47 -8.12 5.13
N VAL A 20 -18.79 -8.44 4.04
CA VAL A 20 -19.16 -9.51 3.11
C VAL A 20 -17.96 -10.40 2.81
N GLU A 21 -18.21 -11.67 2.55
CA GLU A 21 -17.16 -12.68 2.34
C GLU A 21 -17.11 -13.22 0.92
N THR A 22 -18.19 -13.03 0.15
CA THR A 22 -18.29 -13.60 -1.20
C THR A 22 -18.16 -12.53 -2.29
N ILE A 23 -17.60 -12.93 -3.42
CA ILE A 23 -17.51 -12.11 -4.64
C ILE A 23 -18.91 -11.71 -5.13
N ALA A 24 -19.89 -12.62 -4.99
CA ALA A 24 -21.27 -12.39 -5.40
C ALA A 24 -21.91 -11.22 -4.62
N GLU A 25 -21.70 -11.15 -3.31
CA GLU A 25 -22.22 -10.07 -2.45
C GLU A 25 -21.58 -8.72 -2.80
N VAL A 26 -20.26 -8.68 -3.01
CA VAL A 26 -19.57 -7.44 -3.45
C VAL A 26 -20.16 -6.95 -4.76
N ARG A 27 -20.27 -7.82 -5.78
CA ARG A 27 -20.80 -7.47 -7.09
C ARG A 27 -22.24 -6.99 -7.03
N ALA A 28 -23.08 -7.64 -6.22
CA ALA A 28 -24.46 -7.22 -6.03
C ALA A 28 -24.53 -5.82 -5.43
N GLN A 29 -23.74 -5.53 -4.40
CA GLN A 29 -23.74 -4.21 -3.75
C GLN A 29 -23.17 -3.12 -4.68
N VAL A 30 -22.08 -3.39 -5.39
CA VAL A 30 -21.51 -2.43 -6.34
C VAL A 30 -22.49 -2.15 -7.49
N LYS A 31 -23.16 -3.18 -8.02
CA LYS A 31 -24.21 -3.00 -9.04
C LYS A 31 -25.34 -2.11 -8.57
N GLU A 32 -25.77 -2.25 -7.31
CA GLU A 32 -26.78 -1.38 -6.71
C GLU A 32 -26.31 0.09 -6.65
N TRP A 33 -25.06 0.34 -6.22
CA TRP A 33 -24.48 1.68 -6.19
C TRP A 33 -24.35 2.29 -7.59
N ARG A 34 -23.88 1.50 -8.56
CA ARG A 34 -23.76 1.95 -9.96
C ARG A 34 -25.13 2.32 -10.57
N ALA A 35 -26.18 1.57 -10.24
CA ALA A 35 -27.54 1.89 -10.69
C ALA A 35 -28.05 3.23 -10.12
N GLN A 36 -27.48 3.70 -9.00
CA GLN A 36 -27.76 5.01 -8.39
C GLN A 36 -26.82 6.12 -8.91
N GLY A 37 -25.89 5.80 -9.82
CA GLY A 37 -24.91 6.76 -10.34
C GLY A 37 -23.78 7.08 -9.40
N LEU A 38 -23.54 6.26 -8.34
CA LEU A 38 -22.54 6.49 -7.32
C LEU A 38 -21.15 6.01 -7.77
N SER A 39 -20.14 6.81 -7.45
CA SER A 39 -18.71 6.45 -7.60
C SER A 39 -18.25 5.48 -6.52
N VAL A 40 -17.29 4.61 -6.88
CA VAL A 40 -16.77 3.57 -5.99
C VAL A 40 -15.25 3.66 -5.89
N GLY A 41 -14.73 3.86 -4.68
CA GLY A 41 -13.32 3.75 -4.34
C GLY A 41 -12.97 2.37 -3.78
N LEU A 42 -11.74 1.91 -4.01
CA LEU A 42 -11.22 0.66 -3.47
C LEU A 42 -9.92 0.90 -2.69
N VAL A 43 -9.84 0.34 -1.49
CA VAL A 43 -8.62 0.32 -0.67
C VAL A 43 -8.21 -1.14 -0.41
N PRO A 44 -7.27 -1.71 -1.20
CA PRO A 44 -6.76 -3.06 -0.97
C PRO A 44 -5.84 -3.11 0.25
N THR A 45 -6.14 -4.02 1.19
CA THR A 45 -5.30 -4.24 2.38
C THR A 45 -5.19 -5.74 2.71
N MET A 46 -4.23 -6.06 3.56
CA MET A 46 -4.12 -7.40 4.15
C MET A 46 -4.70 -7.48 5.56
N GLY A 47 -5.33 -6.42 6.06
CA GLY A 47 -5.80 -6.34 7.43
C GLY A 47 -4.74 -5.87 8.43
N TYR A 48 -5.06 -6.00 9.72
CA TYR A 48 -4.33 -5.43 10.84
C TYR A 48 -4.06 -3.94 10.65
N LEU A 49 -5.15 -3.21 10.43
CA LEU A 49 -5.12 -1.84 9.97
C LEU A 49 -4.53 -0.89 11.01
N HIS A 50 -3.87 0.13 10.53
CA HIS A 50 -3.27 1.21 11.33
C HIS A 50 -3.50 2.56 10.66
N GLU A 51 -3.01 3.66 11.25
CA GLU A 51 -3.23 5.03 10.77
C GLU A 51 -2.78 5.23 9.31
N GLY A 52 -1.78 4.48 8.84
CA GLY A 52 -1.38 4.47 7.43
C GLY A 52 -2.51 3.97 6.52
N HIS A 53 -3.17 2.87 6.88
CA HIS A 53 -4.34 2.38 6.14
C HIS A 53 -5.54 3.32 6.29
N LYS A 54 -5.75 3.87 7.51
CA LYS A 54 -6.80 4.86 7.73
C LYS A 54 -6.66 6.05 6.79
N SER A 55 -5.47 6.57 6.57
CA SER A 55 -5.24 7.69 5.67
C SER A 55 -5.63 7.39 4.21
N LEU A 56 -5.49 6.12 3.75
CA LEU A 56 -5.98 5.69 2.45
C LEU A 56 -7.51 5.70 2.40
N ILE A 57 -8.14 5.19 3.46
CA ILE A 57 -9.62 5.13 3.55
C ILE A 57 -10.19 6.54 3.64
N ASP A 58 -9.64 7.42 4.48
CA ASP A 58 -10.05 8.82 4.60
C ASP A 58 -9.98 9.53 3.24
N ARG A 59 -8.89 9.32 2.49
CA ARG A 59 -8.70 9.88 1.15
C ARG A 59 -9.73 9.30 0.16
N ALA A 60 -9.98 8.01 0.21
CA ALA A 60 -10.97 7.35 -0.64
C ALA A 60 -12.38 7.86 -0.37
N VAL A 61 -12.77 8.01 0.90
CA VAL A 61 -14.08 8.52 1.33
C VAL A 61 -14.27 9.99 0.93
N ALA A 62 -13.20 10.78 0.95
CA ALA A 62 -13.27 12.17 0.51
C ALA A 62 -13.46 12.34 -1.02
N GLU A 63 -13.11 11.31 -1.81
CA GLU A 63 -13.09 11.38 -3.27
C GLU A 63 -14.12 10.48 -3.97
N ASN A 64 -14.87 9.65 -3.23
CA ASN A 64 -15.88 8.76 -3.80
C ASN A 64 -17.14 8.69 -2.92
N ASP A 65 -18.27 8.37 -3.53
CA ASP A 65 -19.55 8.21 -2.81
C ASP A 65 -19.59 6.95 -1.96
N LYS A 66 -18.92 5.89 -2.39
CA LYS A 66 -18.83 4.60 -1.69
C LYS A 66 -17.41 4.07 -1.71
N VAL A 67 -16.97 3.50 -0.59
CA VAL A 67 -15.64 2.92 -0.46
C VAL A 67 -15.73 1.46 -0.03
N VAL A 68 -15.06 0.60 -0.79
CA VAL A 68 -14.82 -0.81 -0.46
C VAL A 68 -13.41 -0.94 0.08
N VAL A 69 -13.27 -1.52 1.26
CA VAL A 69 -11.96 -1.92 1.81
C VAL A 69 -11.84 -3.44 1.69
N SER A 70 -10.82 -3.94 1.02
CA SER A 70 -10.54 -5.38 1.10
C SER A 70 -9.62 -5.68 2.28
N VAL A 71 -9.97 -6.71 3.06
CA VAL A 71 -9.16 -7.23 4.17
C VAL A 71 -8.86 -8.69 3.85
N PHE A 72 -7.73 -8.94 3.18
CA PHE A 72 -7.39 -10.27 2.70
C PHE A 72 -5.87 -10.51 2.72
N VAL A 73 -5.44 -11.42 3.61
CA VAL A 73 -4.03 -11.87 3.64
C VAL A 73 -3.83 -12.82 2.46
N ASN A 74 -3.31 -12.28 1.36
CA ASN A 74 -3.17 -13.00 0.10
C ASN A 74 -2.03 -14.03 0.15
N PRO A 75 -2.31 -15.35 0.16
CA PRO A 75 -1.26 -16.35 0.29
C PRO A 75 -0.30 -16.38 -0.91
N MET A 76 -0.74 -15.96 -2.09
CA MET A 76 0.06 -16.04 -3.32
C MET A 76 1.23 -15.05 -3.38
N GLN A 77 1.27 -14.05 -2.53
CA GLN A 77 2.35 -13.07 -2.48
C GLN A 77 3.42 -13.36 -1.43
N PHE A 78 3.28 -14.46 -0.68
CA PHE A 78 4.25 -14.89 0.32
C PHE A 78 5.07 -16.07 -0.21
N GLY A 79 6.39 -15.94 -0.09
CA GLY A 79 7.35 -16.99 -0.38
C GLY A 79 7.48 -18.00 0.77
N VAL A 80 8.20 -19.08 0.50
CA VAL A 80 8.53 -20.07 1.54
C VAL A 80 9.37 -19.41 2.63
N GLY A 81 8.92 -19.52 3.89
CA GLY A 81 9.60 -18.94 5.06
C GLY A 81 9.27 -17.46 5.32
N GLU A 82 8.37 -16.85 4.54
CA GLU A 82 7.83 -15.53 4.88
C GLU A 82 6.72 -15.60 5.95
N ASP A 83 6.29 -14.46 6.43
CA ASP A 83 5.42 -14.28 7.61
C ASP A 83 3.91 -14.52 7.37
N LEU A 84 3.52 -15.37 6.41
CA LEU A 84 2.11 -15.63 6.07
C LEU A 84 1.28 -16.12 7.27
N GLU A 85 1.79 -17.11 8.00
CA GLU A 85 1.06 -17.70 9.12
C GLU A 85 1.03 -16.78 10.34
N SER A 86 2.14 -16.08 10.59
CA SER A 86 2.30 -15.14 11.70
C SER A 86 1.81 -13.74 11.40
N TYR A 87 1.36 -13.46 10.16
CA TYR A 87 0.83 -12.15 9.80
C TYR A 87 -0.37 -11.80 10.68
N PRO A 88 -0.35 -10.64 11.38
CA PRO A 88 -1.35 -10.31 12.38
C PRO A 88 -2.73 -10.16 11.75
N ARG A 89 -3.76 -10.59 12.48
CA ARG A 89 -5.17 -10.51 12.07
C ARG A 89 -6.01 -10.06 13.26
N ASP A 90 -6.87 -9.07 13.05
CA ASP A 90 -7.79 -8.56 14.07
C ASP A 90 -8.98 -7.91 13.35
N MET A 91 -9.98 -8.72 13.00
CA MET A 91 -11.12 -8.27 12.21
C MET A 91 -12.03 -7.30 12.99
N GLU A 92 -12.12 -7.44 14.29
CA GLU A 92 -12.91 -6.52 15.14
C GLU A 92 -12.31 -5.11 15.10
N ARG A 93 -11.00 -5.00 15.33
CA ARG A 93 -10.26 -3.74 15.22
C ARG A 93 -10.32 -3.14 13.82
N ASP A 94 -10.14 -3.97 12.78
CA ASP A 94 -10.16 -3.54 11.40
C ASP A 94 -11.54 -3.00 11.01
N SER A 95 -12.60 -3.67 11.47
CA SER A 95 -13.98 -3.23 11.23
C SER A 95 -14.27 -1.90 11.91
N ALA A 96 -13.88 -1.74 13.16
CA ALA A 96 -14.06 -0.48 13.89
C ALA A 96 -13.31 0.69 13.21
N LEU A 97 -12.08 0.45 12.74
CA LEU A 97 -11.30 1.45 12.02
C LEU A 97 -11.97 1.84 10.70
N CYS A 98 -12.42 0.87 9.91
CA CYS A 98 -13.09 1.11 8.62
C CYS A 98 -14.42 1.86 8.80
N GLU A 99 -15.24 1.47 9.79
CA GLU A 99 -16.51 2.15 10.09
C GLU A 99 -16.28 3.60 10.53
N ASN A 100 -15.30 3.83 11.42
CA ASN A 100 -14.94 5.17 11.87
C ASN A 100 -14.36 6.05 10.76
N ALA A 101 -13.69 5.46 9.76
CA ALA A 101 -13.18 6.17 8.60
C ALA A 101 -14.25 6.39 7.51
N GLY A 102 -15.45 5.81 7.64
CA GLY A 102 -16.57 6.00 6.71
C GLY A 102 -16.60 5.04 5.52
N ALA A 103 -15.89 3.91 5.59
CA ALA A 103 -16.01 2.86 4.58
C ALA A 103 -17.45 2.33 4.51
N ALA A 104 -17.94 2.02 3.30
CA ALA A 104 -19.28 1.52 3.07
C ALA A 104 -19.36 -0.01 3.14
N LEU A 105 -18.26 -0.70 2.78
CA LEU A 105 -18.19 -2.16 2.74
C LEU A 105 -16.76 -2.66 3.01
N ILE A 106 -16.66 -3.72 3.81
CA ILE A 106 -15.46 -4.56 3.91
C ILE A 106 -15.69 -5.84 3.11
N PHE A 107 -14.75 -6.17 2.24
CA PHE A 107 -14.65 -7.46 1.58
C PHE A 107 -13.58 -8.29 2.29
N HIS A 108 -14.00 -9.34 2.99
CA HIS A 108 -13.15 -10.23 3.79
C HIS A 108 -13.31 -11.69 3.34
N PRO A 109 -12.82 -12.04 2.15
CA PRO A 109 -12.99 -13.38 1.59
C PRO A 109 -12.09 -14.41 2.26
N GLN A 110 -12.51 -15.67 2.23
CA GLN A 110 -11.65 -16.82 2.50
C GLN A 110 -10.74 -17.08 1.27
N PRO A 111 -9.57 -17.73 1.47
CA PRO A 111 -8.66 -18.04 0.36
C PRO A 111 -9.33 -18.82 -0.79
N GLU A 112 -10.25 -19.73 -0.48
CA GLU A 112 -10.96 -20.55 -1.44
C GLU A 112 -11.93 -19.75 -2.31
N GLU A 113 -12.49 -18.65 -1.80
CA GLU A 113 -13.30 -17.71 -2.58
C GLU A 113 -12.46 -16.97 -3.60
N MET A 114 -11.23 -16.62 -3.23
CA MET A 114 -10.31 -15.92 -4.13
C MET A 114 -9.59 -16.87 -5.09
N TYR A 115 -9.26 -18.08 -4.64
CA TYR A 115 -8.48 -19.06 -5.40
C TYR A 115 -9.11 -20.45 -5.27
N HIS A 116 -10.02 -20.78 -6.19
CA HIS A 116 -10.62 -22.10 -6.24
C HIS A 116 -9.57 -23.19 -6.58
N LYS A 117 -9.90 -24.45 -6.34
CA LYS A 117 -8.95 -25.57 -6.44
C LYS A 117 -8.25 -25.68 -7.81
N ASP A 118 -8.93 -25.30 -8.88
CA ASP A 118 -8.40 -25.39 -10.25
C ASP A 118 -7.85 -24.01 -10.75
N PHE A 119 -7.56 -23.08 -9.85
CA PHE A 119 -7.03 -21.77 -10.21
C PHE A 119 -5.67 -21.88 -10.88
N SER A 120 -5.55 -21.32 -12.09
CA SER A 120 -4.34 -21.46 -12.91
C SER A 120 -3.91 -20.18 -13.64
N SER A 121 -4.66 -19.08 -13.46
CA SER A 121 -4.39 -17.79 -14.14
C SER A 121 -3.60 -16.85 -13.25
N PHE A 122 -2.59 -16.19 -13.82
CA PHE A 122 -1.76 -15.24 -13.11
C PHE A 122 -1.56 -13.96 -13.91
N VAL A 123 -1.38 -12.85 -13.22
CA VAL A 123 -0.88 -11.60 -13.79
C VAL A 123 0.55 -11.41 -13.26
N ASP A 124 1.51 -11.28 -14.15
CA ASP A 124 2.92 -11.15 -13.79
C ASP A 124 3.52 -9.87 -14.40
N MET A 125 4.53 -9.33 -13.75
CA MET A 125 5.23 -8.13 -14.16
C MET A 125 6.72 -8.41 -14.32
N ASN A 126 7.29 -8.09 -15.48
CA ASN A 126 8.60 -8.57 -15.90
C ASN A 126 9.75 -7.60 -15.59
N THR A 127 9.54 -6.28 -15.81
CA THR A 127 10.65 -5.31 -15.83
C THR A 127 10.82 -4.64 -14.47
N LEU A 128 9.75 -4.04 -13.94
CA LEU A 128 9.77 -3.28 -12.70
C LEU A 128 10.02 -4.12 -11.43
N THR A 129 10.02 -5.43 -11.57
CA THR A 129 10.18 -6.40 -10.47
C THR A 129 11.57 -7.03 -10.40
N LYS A 130 12.51 -6.61 -11.26
CA LYS A 130 13.89 -7.15 -11.30
C LYS A 130 14.77 -6.64 -10.16
N GLY A 131 14.52 -5.45 -9.65
CA GLY A 131 15.24 -4.81 -8.56
C GLY A 131 14.45 -4.76 -7.25
N LEU A 132 15.00 -4.09 -6.24
CA LEU A 132 14.33 -3.80 -4.97
C LEU A 132 13.72 -5.06 -4.32
N CYS A 133 12.48 -4.96 -3.84
CA CYS A 133 11.74 -6.10 -3.26
C CYS A 133 11.55 -7.26 -4.24
N GLY A 134 11.39 -7.00 -5.54
CA GLY A 134 11.18 -8.06 -6.52
C GLY A 134 12.39 -8.98 -6.68
N LYS A 135 13.62 -8.45 -6.50
CA LYS A 135 14.85 -9.24 -6.51
C LYS A 135 14.92 -10.22 -5.34
N THR A 136 14.54 -9.78 -4.15
CA THR A 136 14.63 -10.58 -2.91
C THR A 136 13.38 -11.43 -2.67
N ARG A 137 12.25 -11.11 -3.32
CA ARG A 137 10.96 -11.80 -3.22
C ARG A 137 10.39 -12.14 -4.60
N PRO A 138 10.94 -13.14 -5.32
CA PRO A 138 10.68 -13.36 -6.76
C PRO A 138 9.22 -13.61 -7.13
N ILE A 139 8.44 -14.21 -6.22
CA ILE A 139 7.01 -14.51 -6.48
C ILE A 139 6.05 -13.42 -6.00
N HIS A 140 6.56 -12.47 -5.22
CA HIS A 140 5.74 -11.47 -4.53
C HIS A 140 4.85 -10.68 -5.50
N PHE A 141 5.43 -10.06 -6.50
CA PHE A 141 4.69 -9.17 -7.39
C PHE A 141 3.73 -9.92 -8.32
N ARG A 142 4.02 -11.15 -8.70
CA ARG A 142 3.06 -12.03 -9.36
C ARG A 142 1.82 -12.25 -8.50
N GLY A 143 2.01 -12.50 -7.20
CA GLY A 143 0.92 -12.60 -6.23
C GLY A 143 0.14 -11.30 -6.09
N VAL A 144 0.85 -10.16 -5.98
CA VAL A 144 0.24 -8.82 -5.86
C VAL A 144 -0.56 -8.46 -7.12
N CYS A 145 0.04 -8.56 -8.31
CA CYS A 145 -0.64 -8.24 -9.57
C CYS A 145 -1.89 -9.12 -9.77
N THR A 146 -1.80 -10.41 -9.42
CA THR A 146 -2.92 -11.33 -9.55
C THR A 146 -4.08 -10.95 -8.61
N VAL A 147 -3.82 -10.74 -7.31
CA VAL A 147 -4.88 -10.39 -6.35
C VAL A 147 -5.48 -9.03 -6.65
N VAL A 148 -4.66 -8.03 -7.00
CA VAL A 148 -5.15 -6.69 -7.30
C VAL A 148 -6.00 -6.69 -8.58
N SER A 149 -5.59 -7.41 -9.62
CA SER A 149 -6.40 -7.59 -10.84
C SER A 149 -7.74 -8.27 -10.54
N LYS A 150 -7.75 -9.27 -9.65
CA LYS A 150 -9.01 -9.90 -9.20
C LYS A 150 -9.90 -8.89 -8.47
N LEU A 151 -9.34 -8.12 -7.53
CA LEU A 151 -10.10 -7.09 -6.80
C LEU A 151 -10.66 -6.01 -7.74
N PHE A 152 -9.89 -5.59 -8.76
CA PHE A 152 -10.37 -4.68 -9.78
C PHE A 152 -11.55 -5.24 -10.57
N ASN A 153 -11.49 -6.50 -10.97
CA ASN A 153 -12.58 -7.19 -11.66
C ASN A 153 -13.81 -7.46 -10.78
N ILE A 154 -13.62 -7.61 -9.46
CA ILE A 154 -14.70 -7.85 -8.51
C ILE A 154 -15.44 -6.56 -8.18
N VAL A 155 -14.69 -5.51 -7.82
CA VAL A 155 -15.23 -4.23 -7.33
C VAL A 155 -15.51 -3.25 -8.46
N GLN A 156 -14.75 -3.31 -9.56
CA GLN A 156 -14.82 -2.36 -10.67
C GLN A 156 -14.81 -0.89 -10.19
N PRO A 157 -13.77 -0.49 -9.41
CA PRO A 157 -13.76 0.84 -8.81
C PRO A 157 -13.43 1.92 -9.85
N ASP A 158 -13.83 3.18 -9.56
CA ASP A 158 -13.36 4.34 -10.32
C ASP A 158 -11.94 4.70 -9.95
N LYS A 159 -11.62 4.60 -8.63
CA LYS A 159 -10.30 4.88 -8.07
C LYS A 159 -9.86 3.78 -7.10
N ALA A 160 -8.57 3.47 -7.09
CA ALA A 160 -7.98 2.57 -6.11
C ALA A 160 -6.77 3.23 -5.42
N TYR A 161 -6.67 3.08 -4.09
CA TYR A 161 -5.76 3.82 -3.23
C TYR A 161 -4.68 2.92 -2.68
N PHE A 162 -3.42 3.33 -2.85
CA PHE A 162 -2.24 2.58 -2.42
C PHE A 162 -1.26 3.48 -1.70
N GLY A 163 -0.62 2.94 -0.65
CA GLY A 163 0.38 3.68 0.12
C GLY A 163 1.72 3.79 -0.60
N GLN A 164 2.30 4.99 -0.63
CA GLN A 164 3.64 5.24 -1.17
C GLN A 164 4.75 4.54 -0.38
N LYS A 165 4.47 4.08 0.84
CA LYS A 165 5.41 3.26 1.60
C LYS A 165 5.86 2.03 0.81
N ASP A 166 4.96 1.40 0.08
CA ASP A 166 5.22 0.28 -0.80
C ASP A 166 5.41 0.80 -2.24
N ALA A 167 6.42 1.68 -2.42
CA ALA A 167 6.62 2.47 -3.64
C ALA A 167 6.77 1.62 -4.90
N GLN A 168 7.53 0.51 -4.83
CA GLN A 168 7.64 -0.41 -5.97
C GLN A 168 6.28 -1.04 -6.30
N GLN A 169 5.48 -1.43 -5.31
CA GLN A 169 4.14 -1.94 -5.53
C GLN A 169 3.25 -0.90 -6.23
N LEU A 170 3.30 0.35 -5.78
CA LEU A 170 2.54 1.44 -6.41
C LEU A 170 2.94 1.63 -7.88
N ALA A 171 4.24 1.61 -8.20
CA ALA A 171 4.73 1.71 -9.57
C ALA A 171 4.28 0.51 -10.42
N VAL A 172 4.44 -0.72 -9.91
CA VAL A 172 4.01 -1.96 -10.58
C VAL A 172 2.52 -1.94 -10.89
N ILE A 173 1.68 -1.53 -9.93
CA ILE A 173 0.22 -1.48 -10.11
C ILE A 173 -0.17 -0.43 -11.14
N ARG A 174 0.47 0.74 -11.14
CA ARG A 174 0.23 1.79 -12.16
C ARG A 174 0.54 1.28 -13.57
N HIS A 175 1.68 0.62 -13.75
CA HIS A 175 2.05 0.02 -15.03
C HIS A 175 1.07 -1.08 -15.44
N MET A 176 0.71 -1.97 -14.53
CA MET A 176 -0.28 -3.03 -14.78
C MET A 176 -1.61 -2.45 -15.25
N VAL A 177 -2.09 -1.38 -14.62
CA VAL A 177 -3.34 -0.71 -14.98
C VAL A 177 -3.24 -0.10 -16.38
N SER A 178 -2.12 0.54 -16.70
CA SER A 178 -1.87 1.10 -18.03
C SER A 178 -1.78 0.00 -19.11
N ASP A 179 -0.95 -1.02 -18.87
CA ASP A 179 -0.65 -2.07 -19.84
C ASP A 179 -1.89 -2.95 -20.15
N LEU A 180 -2.70 -3.22 -19.12
CA LEU A 180 -3.91 -4.04 -19.25
C LEU A 180 -5.19 -3.21 -19.52
N ASN A 181 -5.05 -1.90 -19.70
CA ASN A 181 -6.15 -0.99 -20.01
C ASN A 181 -7.30 -1.03 -18.98
N PHE A 182 -6.99 -1.17 -17.69
CA PHE A 182 -8.00 -1.00 -16.66
C PHE A 182 -8.48 0.46 -16.63
N GLY A 183 -9.79 0.68 -16.64
CA GLY A 183 -10.38 2.03 -16.55
C GLY A 183 -10.42 2.56 -15.12
N ILE A 184 -9.30 2.49 -14.39
CA ILE A 184 -9.21 2.79 -12.95
C ILE A 184 -8.09 3.80 -12.71
N GLU A 185 -8.38 4.85 -11.96
CA GLU A 185 -7.36 5.80 -11.48
C GLU A 185 -6.62 5.22 -10.26
N ILE A 186 -5.28 5.16 -10.31
CA ILE A 186 -4.44 4.72 -9.19
C ILE A 186 -3.93 5.92 -8.40
N VAL A 187 -4.45 6.08 -7.20
CA VAL A 187 -4.10 7.15 -6.28
C VAL A 187 -3.02 6.70 -5.30
N GLY A 188 -1.84 7.31 -5.39
CA GLY A 188 -0.76 7.12 -4.42
C GLY A 188 -0.94 8.04 -3.22
N CYS A 189 -0.93 7.49 -2.00
CA CYS A 189 -1.08 8.26 -0.77
C CYS A 189 0.24 8.34 0.00
N PRO A 190 0.57 9.49 0.62
CA PRO A 190 1.83 9.70 1.33
C PRO A 190 2.08 8.69 2.46
N ILE A 191 3.35 8.52 2.82
CA ILE A 191 3.75 7.69 3.96
C ILE A 191 3.30 8.35 5.26
N VAL A 192 2.54 7.62 6.07
CA VAL A 192 2.24 8.01 7.45
C VAL A 192 3.33 7.48 8.36
N ARG A 193 3.82 8.34 9.26
CA ARG A 193 4.91 8.02 10.18
C ARG A 193 4.48 8.13 11.63
N GLU A 194 5.18 7.42 12.51
CA GLU A 194 5.15 7.63 13.95
C GLU A 194 5.75 9.00 14.29
N ALA A 195 5.56 9.48 15.52
CA ALA A 195 6.09 10.76 15.99
C ALA A 195 7.63 10.86 15.89
N ASP A 196 8.34 9.75 15.96
CA ASP A 196 9.79 9.65 15.82
C ASP A 196 10.27 9.43 14.38
N GLY A 197 9.35 9.41 13.43
CA GLY A 197 9.63 9.31 12.00
C GLY A 197 9.59 7.89 11.42
N LEU A 198 9.48 6.83 12.23
CA LEU A 198 9.34 5.47 11.70
C LEU A 198 8.08 5.34 10.85
N ALA A 199 8.18 4.79 9.64
CA ALA A 199 7.03 4.53 8.79
C ALA A 199 6.07 3.53 9.46
N LYS A 200 4.76 3.85 9.46
CA LYS A 200 3.71 2.96 9.99
C LYS A 200 3.68 1.65 9.20
N SER A 201 3.70 0.53 9.92
CA SER A 201 3.65 -0.82 9.34
C SER A 201 3.06 -1.80 10.35
N SER A 202 2.24 -2.76 9.89
CA SER A 202 1.77 -3.87 10.71
C SER A 202 2.94 -4.68 11.28
N ARG A 203 4.07 -4.76 10.57
CA ARG A 203 5.28 -5.43 11.02
C ARG A 203 6.02 -4.73 12.17
N ASN A 204 5.71 -3.47 12.47
CA ASN A 204 6.28 -2.79 13.64
C ASN A 204 5.90 -3.48 14.96
N THR A 205 4.81 -4.25 14.99
CA THR A 205 4.37 -5.02 16.15
C THR A 205 5.27 -6.22 16.47
N TYR A 206 6.13 -6.63 15.55
CA TYR A 206 7.10 -7.72 15.76
C TYR A 206 8.34 -7.24 16.53
N LEU A 207 8.59 -5.92 16.59
CA LEU A 207 9.77 -5.34 17.19
C LEU A 207 9.66 -5.33 18.72
N ASN A 208 10.69 -5.82 19.41
CA ASN A 208 10.84 -5.57 20.82
C ASN A 208 11.24 -4.10 21.08
N GLU A 209 11.33 -3.70 22.34
CA GLU A 209 11.60 -2.29 22.70
C GLU A 209 12.94 -1.75 22.12
N GLN A 210 13.99 -2.57 22.12
CA GLN A 210 15.30 -2.19 21.59
C GLN A 210 15.24 -2.08 20.06
N GLU A 211 14.66 -3.08 19.39
CA GLU A 211 14.47 -3.10 17.96
C GLU A 211 13.57 -1.93 17.49
N ARG A 212 12.52 -1.60 18.25
CA ARG A 212 11.63 -0.47 17.94
C ARG A 212 12.38 0.87 17.97
N LYS A 213 13.28 1.07 18.94
CA LYS A 213 14.14 2.26 19.01
C LYS A 213 15.14 2.29 17.84
N ALA A 214 15.77 1.16 17.55
CA ALA A 214 16.73 1.02 16.44
C ALA A 214 16.07 1.28 15.06
N ALA A 215 14.82 0.88 14.87
CA ALA A 215 14.12 0.99 13.58
C ALA A 215 13.99 2.43 13.07
N VAL A 216 14.09 3.44 13.91
CA VAL A 216 14.06 4.86 13.53
C VAL A 216 15.23 5.23 12.60
N VAL A 217 16.32 4.46 12.64
CA VAL A 217 17.48 4.68 11.76
C VAL A 217 17.12 4.62 10.28
N LEU A 218 16.07 3.87 9.87
CA LEU A 218 15.62 3.82 8.50
C LEU A 218 15.27 5.23 7.98
N ASN A 219 14.39 5.93 8.68
CA ASN A 219 14.00 7.28 8.32
C ASN A 219 15.16 8.28 8.44
N GLN A 220 15.99 8.14 9.49
CA GLN A 220 17.15 9.02 9.69
C GLN A 220 18.19 8.86 8.57
N SER A 221 18.40 7.65 8.06
CA SER A 221 19.33 7.41 6.96
C SER A 221 18.85 8.04 5.64
N LEU A 222 17.56 7.93 5.35
CA LEU A 222 16.96 8.59 4.19
C LEU A 222 16.97 10.12 4.32
N GLN A 223 16.79 10.65 5.54
CA GLN A 223 16.89 12.09 5.78
C GLN A 223 18.30 12.61 5.52
N ALA A 224 19.33 11.91 6.00
CA ALA A 224 20.72 12.31 5.77
C ALA A 224 21.06 12.41 4.26
N ALA A 225 20.58 11.47 3.45
CA ALA A 225 20.75 11.53 2.00
C ALA A 225 19.92 12.67 1.37
N GLN A 226 18.70 12.92 1.84
CA GLN A 226 17.90 14.04 1.37
C GLN A 226 18.58 15.38 1.66
N ASP A 227 19.15 15.55 2.84
CA ASP A 227 19.85 16.78 3.23
C ASP A 227 21.04 17.05 2.29
N LEU A 228 21.80 16.00 1.91
CA LEU A 228 22.88 16.12 0.92
C LEU A 228 22.34 16.53 -0.45
N TYR A 229 21.25 15.91 -0.92
CA TYR A 229 20.60 16.28 -2.17
C TYR A 229 20.12 17.74 -2.16
N GLU A 230 19.53 18.20 -1.08
CA GLU A 230 19.05 19.58 -0.93
C GLU A 230 20.22 20.60 -0.92
N ASN A 231 21.40 20.17 -0.44
CA ASN A 231 22.66 20.93 -0.49
C ASN A 231 23.41 20.80 -1.84
N GLY A 232 22.81 20.20 -2.87
CA GLY A 232 23.34 20.20 -4.22
C GLY A 232 24.00 18.89 -4.66
N GLU A 233 24.09 17.85 -3.82
CA GLU A 233 24.61 16.56 -4.23
C GLU A 233 23.66 15.90 -5.25
N ARG A 234 24.23 15.30 -6.32
CA ARG A 234 23.49 14.64 -7.39
C ARG A 234 24.01 13.24 -7.70
N SER A 235 25.09 12.81 -7.05
CA SER A 235 25.62 11.46 -7.22
C SER A 235 24.81 10.46 -6.42
N ALA A 236 24.18 9.49 -7.09
CA ALA A 236 23.45 8.42 -6.43
C ALA A 236 24.37 7.57 -5.54
N ALA A 237 25.63 7.39 -5.93
CA ALA A 237 26.64 6.68 -5.14
C ALA A 237 26.92 7.38 -3.81
N VAL A 238 27.07 8.72 -3.81
CA VAL A 238 27.32 9.50 -2.59
C VAL A 238 26.11 9.43 -1.65
N LEU A 239 24.90 9.62 -2.18
CA LEU A 239 23.68 9.50 -1.37
C LEU A 239 23.48 8.09 -0.80
N SER A 240 23.73 7.05 -1.60
CA SER A 240 23.67 5.65 -1.13
C SER A 240 24.71 5.36 -0.06
N ALA A 241 25.92 5.93 -0.18
CA ALA A 241 26.96 5.80 0.85
C ALA A 241 26.54 6.42 2.18
N ALA A 242 25.95 7.62 2.15
CA ALA A 242 25.46 8.31 3.35
C ALA A 242 24.34 7.49 4.05
N ILE A 243 23.42 6.89 3.28
CA ILE A 243 22.39 6.00 3.82
C ILE A 243 23.04 4.79 4.51
N ARG A 244 23.99 4.13 3.83
CA ARG A 244 24.67 2.93 4.35
C ARG A 244 25.49 3.24 5.60
N GLU A 245 26.19 4.36 5.63
CA GLU A 245 26.96 4.83 6.80
C GLU A 245 26.06 5.01 8.02
N LYS A 246 24.92 5.69 7.83
CA LYS A 246 23.96 5.90 8.90
C LYS A 246 23.35 4.60 9.41
N LEU A 247 23.01 3.67 8.51
CA LEU A 247 22.51 2.34 8.87
C LEU A 247 23.58 1.51 9.60
N ALA A 248 24.85 1.58 9.18
CA ALA A 248 25.94 0.85 9.80
C ALA A 248 26.27 1.31 11.23
N ALA A 249 25.89 2.52 11.59
CA ALA A 249 26.02 3.03 12.96
C ALA A 249 25.03 2.39 13.95
N GLU A 250 23.97 1.70 13.47
CA GLU A 250 22.99 0.99 14.28
C GLU A 250 23.29 -0.52 14.25
N PRO A 251 23.75 -1.12 15.37
CA PRO A 251 24.17 -2.52 15.39
C PRO A 251 23.07 -3.54 15.05
N LEU A 252 21.79 -3.19 15.28
CA LEU A 252 20.66 -4.04 14.97
C LEU A 252 20.18 -3.92 13.52
N ALA A 253 20.69 -2.95 12.74
CA ALA A 253 20.30 -2.73 11.38
C ALA A 253 21.17 -3.52 10.40
N LYS A 254 20.55 -4.40 9.61
CA LYS A 254 21.19 -5.14 8.53
C LYS A 254 20.51 -4.83 7.21
N PRO A 255 21.10 -4.00 6.35
CA PRO A 255 20.52 -3.68 5.06
C PRO A 255 20.36 -4.93 4.16
N ASP A 256 19.16 -5.09 3.59
CA ASP A 256 18.89 -6.01 2.49
C ASP A 256 19.24 -5.34 1.16
N TYR A 257 18.68 -4.14 0.94
CA TYR A 257 19.12 -3.26 -0.14
C TYR A 257 19.07 -1.78 0.26
N VAL A 258 19.90 -0.98 -0.40
CA VAL A 258 19.87 0.49 -0.45
C VAL A 258 20.05 0.86 -1.91
N GLU A 259 19.01 1.36 -2.54
CA GLU A 259 18.99 1.66 -3.98
C GLU A 259 18.41 3.04 -4.24
N ILE A 260 18.98 3.74 -5.23
CA ILE A 260 18.45 4.99 -5.78
C ILE A 260 18.13 4.71 -7.24
N VAL A 261 16.85 4.84 -7.58
CA VAL A 261 16.33 4.44 -8.88
C VAL A 261 15.49 5.57 -9.48
N ASP A 262 15.38 5.63 -10.79
CA ASP A 262 14.41 6.49 -11.46
C ASP A 262 13.00 6.19 -10.96
N TRP A 263 12.21 7.23 -10.70
CA TRP A 263 10.88 7.07 -10.10
C TRP A 263 9.88 6.34 -11.00
N ASN A 264 10.04 6.42 -12.31
CA ASN A 264 9.10 5.85 -13.28
C ASN A 264 9.51 4.44 -13.73
N THR A 265 10.81 4.25 -14.01
CA THR A 265 11.33 3.00 -14.58
C THR A 265 11.83 2.02 -13.52
N LEU A 266 12.11 2.49 -12.31
CA LEU A 266 12.77 1.77 -11.22
C LEU A 266 14.17 1.22 -11.60
N GLU A 267 14.77 1.76 -12.65
CA GLU A 267 16.15 1.43 -13.03
C GLU A 267 17.14 2.24 -12.20
N PRO A 268 18.30 1.66 -11.83
CA PRO A 268 19.34 2.38 -11.11
C PRO A 268 19.82 3.62 -11.87
N VAL A 269 20.09 4.70 -11.14
CA VAL A 269 20.67 5.92 -11.69
C VAL A 269 22.06 6.19 -11.12
N GLU A 270 22.96 6.77 -11.92
CA GLU A 270 24.27 7.21 -11.45
C GLU A 270 24.24 8.67 -10.99
N THR A 271 23.58 9.51 -11.76
CA THR A 271 23.42 10.96 -11.50
C THR A 271 21.94 11.32 -11.53
N ILE A 272 21.51 12.05 -10.53
CA ILE A 272 20.11 12.46 -10.38
C ILE A 272 19.84 13.68 -11.26
N GLN A 273 19.15 13.48 -12.36
CA GLN A 273 18.71 14.53 -13.29
C GLN A 273 17.21 14.80 -13.21
N ASP A 274 16.44 13.76 -12.91
CA ASP A 274 14.99 13.78 -12.76
C ASP A 274 14.54 13.29 -11.38
N SER A 275 13.25 13.05 -11.18
CA SER A 275 12.73 12.53 -9.93
C SER A 275 13.19 11.09 -9.70
N VAL A 276 13.70 10.83 -8.52
CA VAL A 276 14.20 9.50 -8.13
C VAL A 276 13.54 9.00 -6.85
N LEU A 277 13.51 7.69 -6.71
CA LEU A 277 13.14 6.99 -5.49
C LEU A 277 14.40 6.52 -4.77
N MET A 278 14.62 7.00 -3.56
CA MET A 278 15.53 6.38 -2.60
C MET A 278 14.77 5.31 -1.85
N ALA A 279 15.11 4.05 -2.03
CA ALA A 279 14.41 2.91 -1.44
C ALA A 279 15.36 2.05 -0.62
N ILE A 280 14.93 1.69 0.58
CA ILE A 280 15.67 0.81 1.48
C ILE A 280 14.80 -0.33 1.99
N ALA A 281 15.43 -1.49 2.17
CA ALA A 281 14.92 -2.57 2.99
C ALA A 281 15.99 -2.96 3.99
N VAL A 282 15.60 -3.04 5.26
CA VAL A 282 16.52 -3.26 6.38
C VAL A 282 15.91 -4.26 7.34
N TYR A 283 16.69 -5.26 7.71
CA TYR A 283 16.34 -6.11 8.84
C TYR A 283 16.74 -5.40 10.13
N ILE A 284 15.77 -5.25 11.05
CA ILE A 284 16.02 -4.89 12.45
C ILE A 284 15.77 -6.17 13.27
N GLY A 285 16.82 -6.74 13.78
CA GLY A 285 16.76 -8.11 14.31
C GLY A 285 16.31 -9.09 13.20
N LYS A 286 15.13 -9.72 13.38
CA LYS A 286 14.54 -10.64 12.40
C LYS A 286 13.50 -9.96 11.50
N THR A 287 13.05 -8.76 11.86
CA THR A 287 11.95 -8.06 11.17
C THR A 287 12.48 -7.27 9.99
N ARG A 288 12.00 -7.61 8.79
CA ARG A 288 12.30 -6.86 7.57
C ARG A 288 11.36 -5.66 7.44
N LEU A 289 11.94 -4.47 7.49
CA LEU A 289 11.24 -3.20 7.32
C LEU A 289 11.66 -2.54 6.01
N ILE A 290 10.74 -1.78 5.42
CA ILE A 290 11.02 -0.96 4.23
C ILE A 290 10.66 0.49 4.50
N ASP A 291 11.42 1.38 3.89
CA ASP A 291 11.12 2.81 3.85
C ASP A 291 11.62 3.41 2.53
N ASN A 292 11.12 4.58 2.19
CA ASN A 292 11.56 5.28 0.99
C ASN A 292 11.35 6.80 1.09
N ARG A 293 12.00 7.52 0.17
CA ARG A 293 11.72 8.92 -0.14
C ARG A 293 11.80 9.17 -1.63
N ILE A 294 10.92 10.01 -2.14
CA ILE A 294 10.98 10.51 -3.50
C ILE A 294 11.66 11.88 -3.46
N LEU A 295 12.75 12.02 -4.21
CA LEU A 295 13.36 13.30 -4.49
C LEU A 295 12.77 13.81 -5.79
N LEU A 296 11.93 14.83 -5.70
CA LEU A 296 11.32 15.45 -6.87
C LEU A 296 12.31 16.43 -7.51
N ARG A 297 12.38 16.43 -8.84
CA ARG A 297 13.10 17.46 -9.58
C ARG A 297 12.51 18.82 -9.22
N LYS A 298 13.34 19.73 -8.69
CA LYS A 298 12.96 21.14 -8.55
C LYS A 298 13.01 21.76 -9.94
N ILE A 299 11.86 22.17 -10.45
CA ILE A 299 11.70 22.93 -11.71
C ILE A 299 12.25 24.36 -11.52
#